data_b15fe0387a2687853b8cd4ee0ec9ef4a
#
_entry.id   b15fe0387a2687853b8cd4ee0ec9ef4a
#
_cell.length_a   1.000
_cell.length_b   1.000
_cell.length_c   1.000
_cell.angle_alpha   90.00
_cell.angle_beta   90.00
_cell.angle_gamma   90.00
#
_symmetry.space_group_name_H-M   'P 1'
#
loop_
_entity.id
_entity.type
_entity.pdbx_description
1 polymer ?
#
loop_
_entity_poly.entity_id
_entity_poly.type
_entity_poly.pdbx_seq_one_letter_code
_entity_poly.pdbx_strand_id
1 'polypeptide(L)'
;GWPRYGDPEYVPHVLRYYSGGGLFAGLFGKGQLVTIAKSQLGNEGGQKFWSWYGFDSREEWCACFVSWCADQAGLIQKEVVPKFSVCTDGVALFQAKRKWQGGGSVPTPGSLIFFDWNQDGASDHVGIVESCDGTTVHTIEGNSGDAVKQNSYTVNSQSILGYGLVTY
;
A
#
# COMPACT_ATOMS: atom_id res chain seq x y z
N GLY A 1 -8.74 10.91 -13.16
CA GLY A 1 -8.33 11.05 -12.86
C GLY A 1 -7.80 10.61 -12.46
N TRP A 2 -8.02 10.39 -12.57
CA TRP A 2 -7.50 10.24 -11.91
C TRP A 2 -7.27 10.98 -11.25
N PRO A 3 -7.40 11.27 -10.76
CA PRO A 3 -7.18 12.11 -10.17
C PRO A 3 -6.47 12.64 -10.19
N ARG A 4 -6.47 12.58 -10.32
CA ARG A 4 -5.79 12.95 -10.22
C ARG A 4 -5.45 13.45 -10.48
N TYR A 5 -5.78 13.46 -10.61
CA TYR A 5 -5.18 14.09 -10.66
C TYR A 5 -5.47 15.30 -10.53
N GLY A 6 -5.97 15.89 -10.67
CA GLY A 6 -6.06 17.21 -10.26
C GLY A 6 -5.47 17.50 -8.95
N ASP A 7 -4.91 16.57 -8.42
CA ASP A 7 -4.30 16.65 -7.11
C ASP A 7 -2.98 17.40 -7.22
N PRO A 8 -2.85 18.54 -6.60
CA PRO A 8 -1.61 19.30 -6.67
C PRO A 8 -0.44 18.60 -6.03
N GLU A 9 -0.69 17.64 -5.18
CA GLU A 9 0.38 16.89 -4.58
C GLU A 9 0.69 15.65 -5.31
N TYR A 10 0.02 15.47 -6.41
CA TYR A 10 0.27 14.34 -7.23
C TYR A 10 1.72 14.36 -7.61
N VAL A 11 2.34 13.27 -7.36
CA VAL A 11 3.71 13.16 -7.72
C VAL A 11 3.81 13.41 -9.19
N PRO A 12 4.28 14.30 -9.55
CA PRO A 12 4.32 14.75 -10.90
C PRO A 12 4.93 13.82 -11.90
N HIS A 13 3.81 13.92 -11.20
CA HIS A 13 3.89 13.72 -11.71
C HIS A 13 4.45 13.34 -12.21
N VAL A 14 4.26 13.15 -11.88
CA VAL A 14 4.74 12.91 -12.00
C VAL A 14 5.25 12.65 -12.57
N LEU A 15 5.17 12.79 -12.80
CA LEU A 15 5.62 12.76 -13.09
C LEU A 15 5.70 12.29 -13.92
N ARG A 16 5.24 12.16 -14.22
CA ARG A 16 5.20 11.74 -14.70
C ARG A 16 5.47 11.17 -15.48
N TYR A 17 5.37 10.72 -15.57
CA TYR A 17 5.76 10.13 -15.74
C TYR A 17 6.22 9.79 -16.62
N TYR A 18 6.22 9.70 -17.04
CA TYR A 18 6.81 9.42 -17.48
C TYR A 18 7.61 9.46 -18.19
N SER A 19 7.56 9.92 -18.40
CA SER A 19 8.61 10.02 -18.77
C SER A 19 9.57 9.30 -18.98
N GLY A 20 9.25 8.75 -19.50
CA GLY A 20 10.20 7.90 -19.83
C GLY A 20 11.21 7.68 -18.84
N GLY A 21 11.71 6.97 -18.77
CA GLY A 21 12.59 6.58 -17.85
C GLY A 21 13.28 7.62 -17.13
N GLY A 22 13.44 8.61 -17.72
CA GLY A 22 14.04 9.72 -17.18
C GLY A 22 14.35 9.68 -15.72
N LEU A 23 13.87 10.68 -15.08
CA LEU A 23 14.17 10.90 -13.67
C LEU A 23 13.81 9.72 -12.80
N PHE A 24 12.73 9.03 -13.12
CA PHE A 24 12.22 8.00 -12.23
C PHE A 24 12.63 6.60 -12.65
N ALA A 25 13.53 6.46 -13.60
CA ALA A 25 13.91 5.13 -14.06
C ALA A 25 14.38 4.25 -12.92
N GLY A 26 15.16 4.81 -12.00
CA GLY A 26 15.67 4.03 -10.87
C GLY A 26 14.69 3.79 -9.77
N LEU A 27 13.53 4.46 -9.83
CA LEU A 27 12.50 4.32 -8.81
C LEU A 27 11.37 3.40 -9.23
N PHE A 28 11.39 2.94 -10.47
CA PHE A 28 10.37 2.01 -10.91
C PHE A 28 10.51 0.73 -10.12
N GLY A 29 9.39 0.11 -9.85
CA GLY A 29 9.38 -1.06 -9.05
C GLY A 29 9.15 -0.73 -7.60
N LYS A 30 9.68 -1.56 -6.72
CA LYS A 30 9.32 -1.49 -5.31
C LYS A 30 9.74 -0.16 -4.67
N GLY A 31 10.82 0.43 -5.14
CA GLY A 31 11.26 1.70 -4.58
C GLY A 31 10.27 2.82 -4.81
N GLN A 32 9.61 2.80 -5.95
CA GLN A 32 8.63 3.83 -6.28
C GLN A 32 7.40 3.74 -5.38
N LEU A 33 6.90 2.54 -5.12
CA LEU A 33 5.73 2.38 -4.26
C LEU A 33 6.03 2.92 -2.86
N VAL A 34 7.17 2.57 -2.30
CA VAL A 34 7.57 3.03 -0.99
C VAL A 34 7.74 4.55 -0.97
N THR A 35 8.38 5.10 -2.00
CA THR A 35 8.61 6.55 -2.09
C THR A 35 7.28 7.31 -2.14
N ILE A 36 6.33 6.82 -2.92
CA ILE A 36 5.02 7.45 -3.02
C ILE A 36 4.31 7.40 -1.67
N ALA A 37 4.34 6.25 -1.00
CA ALA A 37 3.71 6.11 0.30
C ALA A 37 4.32 7.08 1.31
N LYS A 38 5.65 7.20 1.32
CA LYS A 38 6.34 8.09 2.25
C LYS A 38 5.97 9.55 1.99
N SER A 39 5.70 9.92 0.75
CA SER A 39 5.34 11.30 0.43
C SER A 39 4.00 11.69 1.03
N GLN A 40 3.22 10.74 1.49
CA GLN A 40 1.90 10.99 2.07
C GLN A 40 1.89 11.00 3.59
N LEU A 41 3.05 10.82 4.22
CA LEU A 41 3.14 10.81 5.68
C LEU A 41 2.56 12.10 6.25
N GLY A 42 1.74 11.96 7.29
CA GLY A 42 1.12 13.10 7.94
C GLY A 42 -0.26 13.44 7.42
N ASN A 43 -0.72 12.83 6.32
CA ASN A 43 -2.10 13.03 5.89
C ASN A 43 -3.04 12.54 6.97
N GLU A 44 -4.05 13.35 7.30
CA GLU A 44 -5.04 13.01 8.31
C GLU A 44 -6.42 12.89 7.67
N GLY A 45 -7.22 11.94 8.15
CA GLY A 45 -8.58 11.76 7.70
C GLY A 45 -8.75 11.04 6.38
N GLY A 46 -7.71 10.95 5.58
CA GLY A 46 -7.70 10.15 4.37
C GLY A 46 -8.63 10.55 3.26
N GLN A 47 -9.20 11.77 3.28
CA GLN A 47 -10.19 12.17 2.27
C GLN A 47 -9.63 12.03 0.85
N LYS A 48 -8.36 12.37 0.67
CA LYS A 48 -7.68 12.23 -0.62
C LYS A 48 -7.81 10.81 -1.17
N PHE A 49 -7.75 9.82 -0.30
CA PHE A 49 -7.70 8.41 -0.70
C PHE A 49 -9.08 7.80 -0.83
N TRP A 50 -9.96 8.01 0.17
CA TRP A 50 -11.28 7.40 0.08
C TRP A 50 -12.14 8.09 -0.97
N SER A 51 -11.98 9.41 -1.20
CA SER A 51 -12.74 10.08 -2.25
C SER A 51 -12.24 9.69 -3.64
N TRP A 52 -10.92 9.52 -3.79
CA TRP A 52 -10.37 9.02 -5.04
C TRP A 52 -10.93 7.64 -5.39
N TYR A 53 -11.06 6.80 -4.35
CA TYR A 53 -11.57 5.46 -4.56
C TYR A 53 -13.02 5.46 -5.06
N GLY A 54 -13.80 6.45 -4.65
CA GLY A 54 -15.17 6.60 -5.10
C GLY A 54 -16.18 6.75 -3.96
N PHE A 55 -15.73 6.88 -2.74
CA PHE A 55 -16.64 7.04 -1.61
C PHE A 55 -17.01 8.51 -1.40
N ASP A 56 -18.25 8.74 -0.98
CA ASP A 56 -18.76 10.10 -0.77
C ASP A 56 -18.55 10.57 0.65
N SER A 57 -18.19 9.70 1.56
CA SER A 57 -17.95 10.02 2.95
C SER A 57 -16.83 9.16 3.47
N ARG A 58 -16.35 9.45 4.67
CA ARG A 58 -15.24 8.72 5.25
C ARG A 58 -15.58 7.25 5.42
N GLU A 59 -14.67 6.42 4.96
CA GLU A 59 -14.68 4.98 5.17
C GLU A 59 -13.40 4.61 5.89
N GLU A 60 -13.27 3.34 6.32
CA GLU A 60 -11.98 2.85 6.74
C GLU A 60 -11.09 2.87 5.51
N TRP A 61 -9.99 3.60 5.57
CA TRP A 61 -9.29 3.99 4.34
C TRP A 61 -7.88 3.41 4.21
N CYS A 62 -7.53 2.40 5.02
CA CYS A 62 -6.20 1.80 4.89
C CYS A 62 -6.00 1.18 3.50
N ALA A 63 -6.99 0.47 3.00
CA ALA A 63 -6.89 -0.16 1.67
C ALA A 63 -7.03 0.87 0.56
N CYS A 64 -7.81 1.92 0.77
CA CYS A 64 -7.89 3.02 -0.20
C CYS A 64 -6.52 3.69 -0.37
N PHE A 65 -5.82 3.89 0.74
CA PHE A 65 -4.47 4.47 0.70
C PHE A 65 -3.52 3.59 -0.10
N VAL A 66 -3.50 2.30 0.19
CA VAL A 66 -2.61 1.37 -0.52
C VAL A 66 -2.95 1.36 -2.01
N SER A 67 -4.24 1.30 -2.34
CA SER A 67 -4.67 1.31 -3.74
C SER A 67 -4.26 2.60 -4.44
N TRP A 68 -4.39 3.73 -3.75
CA TRP A 68 -3.98 5.01 -4.33
C TRP A 68 -2.48 5.02 -4.61
N CYS A 69 -1.68 4.56 -3.67
CA CYS A 69 -0.23 4.50 -3.87
C CYS A 69 0.12 3.60 -5.06
N ALA A 70 -0.54 2.45 -5.16
CA ALA A 70 -0.30 1.52 -6.26
C ALA A 70 -0.72 2.14 -7.59
N ASP A 71 -1.81 2.90 -7.61
CA ASP A 71 -2.25 3.58 -8.81
C ASP A 71 -1.22 4.61 -9.26
N GLN A 72 -0.70 5.40 -8.33
CA GLN A 72 0.31 6.40 -8.65
C GLN A 72 1.60 5.76 -9.19
N ALA A 73 1.89 4.56 -8.74
CA ALA A 73 3.07 3.82 -9.21
C ALA A 73 2.82 3.05 -10.51
N GLY A 74 1.62 3.12 -11.06
CA GLY A 74 1.28 2.39 -12.28
C GLY A 74 1.04 0.91 -12.08
N LEU A 75 0.95 0.45 -10.84
CA LEU A 75 0.89 -0.98 -10.54
C LEU A 75 -0.52 -1.54 -10.70
N ILE A 76 -1.55 -0.70 -10.58
CA ILE A 76 -2.91 -1.15 -10.84
C ILE A 76 -3.10 -1.35 -12.34
N GLN A 77 -2.61 -0.42 -13.16
CA GLN A 77 -2.74 -0.50 -14.60
C GLN A 77 -1.99 -1.70 -15.16
N LYS A 78 -0.90 -2.09 -14.53
CA LYS A 78 -0.14 -3.28 -14.92
C LYS A 78 -0.69 -4.55 -14.31
N GLU A 79 -1.76 -4.44 -13.52
CA GLU A 79 -2.38 -5.59 -12.87
C GLU A 79 -1.43 -6.32 -11.91
N VAL A 80 -0.47 -5.60 -11.36
CA VAL A 80 0.46 -6.13 -10.37
C VAL A 80 -0.14 -6.05 -8.98
N VAL A 81 -0.87 -4.95 -8.70
CA VAL A 81 -1.58 -4.76 -7.44
C VAL A 81 -3.05 -4.58 -7.76
N PRO A 82 -3.95 -5.37 -7.16
CA PRO A 82 -5.38 -5.17 -7.37
C PRO A 82 -5.84 -3.88 -6.68
N LYS A 83 -6.90 -3.29 -7.20
CA LYS A 83 -7.54 -2.16 -6.53
C LYS A 83 -8.58 -2.73 -5.57
N PHE A 84 -8.46 -2.41 -4.29
CA PHE A 84 -9.38 -2.92 -3.28
C PHE A 84 -9.57 -1.90 -2.17
N SER A 85 -10.75 -1.90 -1.55
CA SER A 85 -11.07 -1.04 -0.42
C SER A 85 -11.35 -1.84 0.85
N VAL A 86 -11.45 -3.15 0.73
CA VAL A 86 -11.72 -4.06 1.84
C VAL A 86 -10.55 -5.02 1.96
N CYS A 87 -9.97 -5.12 3.15
CA CYS A 87 -8.74 -5.88 3.33
C CYS A 87 -8.91 -7.36 2.99
N THR A 88 -10.05 -7.97 3.34
CA THR A 88 -10.28 -9.37 3.01
C THR A 88 -10.33 -9.61 1.52
N ASP A 89 -10.84 -8.64 0.75
CA ASP A 89 -10.82 -8.75 -0.71
C ASP A 89 -9.38 -8.73 -1.22
N GLY A 90 -8.55 -7.87 -0.64
CA GLY A 90 -7.15 -7.81 -1.04
C GLY A 90 -6.43 -9.13 -0.82
N VAL A 91 -6.64 -9.74 0.34
CA VAL A 91 -6.04 -11.04 0.64
C VAL A 91 -6.48 -12.07 -0.40
N ALA A 92 -7.79 -12.14 -0.66
CA ALA A 92 -8.33 -13.13 -1.60
C ALA A 92 -7.76 -12.92 -3.00
N LEU A 93 -7.59 -11.67 -3.42
CA LEU A 93 -7.07 -11.36 -4.75
C LEU A 93 -5.59 -11.76 -4.88
N PHE A 94 -4.79 -11.54 -3.85
CA PHE A 94 -3.39 -11.97 -3.88
C PHE A 94 -3.29 -13.50 -3.84
N GLN A 95 -4.15 -14.15 -3.08
CA GLN A 95 -4.17 -15.62 -3.05
C GLN A 95 -4.56 -16.19 -4.41
N ALA A 96 -5.56 -15.59 -5.06
CA ALA A 96 -5.99 -16.04 -6.38
C ALA A 96 -4.88 -15.90 -7.42
N LYS A 97 -4.04 -14.90 -7.27
CA LYS A 97 -2.92 -14.68 -8.19
C LYS A 97 -1.69 -15.48 -7.80
N ARG A 98 -1.76 -16.24 -6.71
CA ARG A 98 -0.62 -16.99 -6.16
C ARG A 98 0.54 -16.07 -5.81
N LYS A 99 0.20 -14.90 -5.29
CA LYS A 99 1.16 -13.89 -4.84
C LYS A 99 0.97 -13.61 -3.36
N TRP A 100 0.67 -14.64 -2.60
CA TRP A 100 0.44 -14.53 -1.16
C TRP A 100 1.53 -15.28 -0.41
N GLN A 101 2.02 -14.66 0.66
CA GLN A 101 3.00 -15.26 1.55
C GLN A 101 2.48 -15.11 2.98
N GLY A 102 2.44 -16.23 3.72
CA GLY A 102 1.93 -16.20 5.08
C GLY A 102 2.82 -15.43 6.04
N GLY A 103 2.26 -15.11 7.19
CA GLY A 103 3.00 -14.44 8.25
C GLY A 103 4.12 -15.32 8.77
N GLY A 104 5.06 -14.70 9.47
CA GLY A 104 6.22 -15.41 9.98
C GLY A 104 7.39 -15.47 9.00
N SER A 105 7.20 -14.99 7.78
CA SER A 105 8.27 -14.90 6.79
C SER A 105 8.78 -13.46 6.71
N VAL A 106 9.97 -13.31 6.15
CA VAL A 106 10.61 -12.00 6.03
C VAL A 106 10.15 -11.37 4.71
N PRO A 107 9.44 -10.24 4.76
CA PRO A 107 8.96 -9.62 3.53
C PRO A 107 10.04 -8.78 2.87
N THR A 108 9.85 -8.50 1.58
CA THR A 108 10.71 -7.56 0.86
C THR A 108 10.06 -6.19 0.84
N PRO A 109 10.86 -5.12 0.75
CA PRO A 109 10.29 -3.77 0.64
C PRO A 109 9.36 -3.68 -0.56
N GLY A 110 8.26 -2.95 -0.39
CA GLY A 110 7.28 -2.80 -1.45
C GLY A 110 6.23 -3.88 -1.50
N SER A 111 6.30 -4.88 -0.62
CA SER A 111 5.21 -5.84 -0.44
C SER A 111 4.09 -5.17 0.33
N LEU A 112 2.88 -5.71 0.20
CA LEU A 112 1.78 -5.27 1.07
C LEU A 112 1.73 -6.17 2.28
N ILE A 113 1.44 -5.58 3.45
CA ILE A 113 1.36 -6.34 4.69
C ILE A 113 -0.09 -6.29 5.18
N PHE A 114 -0.63 -7.45 5.50
CA PHE A 114 -2.02 -7.58 5.96
C PHE A 114 -2.02 -8.03 7.41
N PHE A 115 -2.84 -7.37 8.21
CA PHE A 115 -2.92 -7.62 9.64
C PHE A 115 -4.26 -8.22 10.01
N ASP A 116 -4.25 -9.00 11.08
CA ASP A 116 -5.44 -9.62 11.66
C ASP A 116 -5.33 -9.40 13.16
N TRP A 117 -5.81 -8.24 13.61
CA TRP A 117 -5.58 -7.80 14.98
C TRP A 117 -6.21 -8.73 16.02
N ASN A 118 -7.40 -9.23 15.72
CA ASN A 118 -8.11 -10.10 16.66
C ASN A 118 -7.91 -11.58 16.37
N GLN A 119 -7.09 -11.91 15.39
CA GLN A 119 -6.68 -13.28 15.08
C GLN A 119 -7.89 -14.20 14.80
N ASP A 120 -8.86 -13.66 14.06
CA ASP A 120 -10.04 -14.42 13.66
C ASP A 120 -9.92 -15.00 12.24
N GLY A 121 -8.77 -14.83 11.60
CA GLY A 121 -8.53 -15.34 10.25
C GLY A 121 -8.88 -14.39 9.14
N ALA A 122 -9.46 -13.24 9.45
CA ALA A 122 -9.85 -12.24 8.45
C ALA A 122 -9.01 -10.98 8.65
N SER A 123 -8.51 -10.42 7.55
CA SER A 123 -7.66 -9.24 7.64
C SER A 123 -8.45 -8.01 8.04
N ASP A 124 -7.90 -7.26 8.98
CA ASP A 124 -8.49 -6.03 9.52
C ASP A 124 -7.81 -4.77 9.01
N HIS A 125 -6.60 -4.88 8.48
CA HIS A 125 -5.78 -3.72 8.17
C HIS A 125 -4.73 -4.10 7.13
N VAL A 126 -4.24 -3.10 6.38
CA VAL A 126 -3.23 -3.32 5.36
C VAL A 126 -2.30 -2.12 5.31
N GLY A 127 -1.05 -2.37 4.98
CA GLY A 127 -0.05 -1.34 4.81
C GLY A 127 0.95 -1.72 3.75
N ILE A 128 1.99 -0.91 3.63
CA ILE A 128 3.08 -1.12 2.67
C ILE A 128 4.34 -1.36 3.47
N VAL A 129 5.08 -2.41 3.12
CA VAL A 129 6.36 -2.71 3.77
C VAL A 129 7.39 -1.71 3.27
N GLU A 130 7.95 -0.93 4.19
CA GLU A 130 9.03 -0.01 3.86
C GLU A 130 10.36 -0.74 3.83
N SER A 131 10.61 -1.56 4.86
CA SER A 131 11.85 -2.32 4.97
C SER A 131 11.69 -3.40 6.03
N CYS A 132 12.60 -4.35 6.00
CA CYS A 132 12.65 -5.39 7.03
C CYS A 132 14.10 -5.82 7.20
N ASP A 133 14.56 -5.87 8.44
CA ASP A 133 15.93 -6.27 8.73
C ASP A 133 16.04 -7.75 9.14
N GLY A 134 14.94 -8.50 8.95
CA GLY A 134 14.89 -9.91 9.34
C GLY A 134 14.26 -10.11 10.69
N THR A 135 14.20 -9.08 11.52
CA THR A 135 13.61 -9.13 12.85
C THR A 135 12.43 -8.17 12.97
N THR A 136 12.59 -6.96 12.44
CA THR A 136 11.59 -5.90 12.55
C THR A 136 11.13 -5.49 11.15
N VAL A 137 9.81 -5.45 10.97
CA VAL A 137 9.17 -4.95 9.75
C VAL A 137 8.78 -3.51 9.98
N HIS A 138 9.24 -2.62 9.12
CA HIS A 138 8.85 -1.22 9.13
C HIS A 138 7.83 -0.98 8.02
N THR A 139 6.75 -0.27 8.34
CA THR A 139 5.63 -0.11 7.43
C THR A 139 5.26 1.36 7.26
N ILE A 140 4.49 1.62 6.21
CA ILE A 140 3.78 2.88 6.02
C ILE A 140 2.32 2.51 5.86
N GLU A 141 1.46 3.08 6.72
CA GLU A 141 0.07 2.67 6.80
C GLU A 141 -0.84 3.87 6.77
N GLY A 142 -1.91 3.78 5.98
CA GLY A 142 -3.00 4.74 6.03
C GLY A 142 -3.98 4.33 7.11
N ASN A 143 -4.70 5.31 7.64
CA ASN A 143 -5.70 5.08 8.68
C ASN A 143 -5.11 4.41 9.93
N SER A 144 -3.88 4.77 10.24
CA SER A 144 -3.26 4.38 11.48
C SER A 144 -3.47 5.55 12.45
N GLY A 145 -4.48 5.41 13.35
CA GLY A 145 -4.90 6.55 14.13
C GLY A 145 -5.42 7.67 13.25
N ASP A 146 -6.12 7.31 12.18
CA ASP A 146 -6.72 8.22 11.21
C ASP A 146 -5.70 9.08 10.47
N ALA A 147 -4.49 8.55 10.30
CA ALA A 147 -3.42 9.28 9.60
C ALA A 147 -2.52 8.30 8.86
N VAL A 148 -1.71 8.83 7.95
CA VAL A 148 -0.64 8.06 7.33
C VAL A 148 0.57 8.10 8.25
N LYS A 149 1.01 6.95 8.70
CA LYS A 149 2.09 6.83 9.69
C LYS A 149 3.06 5.70 9.35
N GLN A 150 4.26 5.82 9.90
CA GLN A 150 5.22 4.73 9.91
C GLN A 150 5.07 3.96 11.21
N ASN A 151 5.03 2.64 11.10
CA ASN A 151 4.91 1.75 12.24
C ASN A 151 5.96 0.65 12.13
N SER A 152 6.14 -0.13 13.20
CA SER A 152 7.09 -1.23 13.24
C SER A 152 6.51 -2.39 14.02
N TYR A 153 6.84 -3.59 13.56
CA TYR A 153 6.36 -4.84 14.18
C TYR A 153 7.47 -5.87 14.13
N THR A 154 7.41 -6.85 15.04
CA THR A 154 8.34 -7.97 14.90
C THR A 154 7.85 -8.88 13.79
N VAL A 155 8.80 -9.49 13.07
CA VAL A 155 8.48 -10.41 11.97
C VAL A 155 7.56 -11.53 12.44
N ASN A 156 7.72 -11.98 13.67
CA ASN A 156 6.94 -13.09 14.19
C ASN A 156 5.64 -12.67 14.88
N SER A 157 5.24 -11.42 14.76
CA SER A 157 3.99 -10.96 15.36
C SER A 157 2.82 -11.77 14.85
N GLN A 158 2.00 -12.28 15.77
CA GLN A 158 0.82 -13.05 15.40
C GLN A 158 -0.27 -12.18 14.78
N SER A 159 -0.14 -10.87 14.89
CA SER A 159 -1.08 -9.94 14.24
C SER A 159 -0.83 -9.81 12.75
N ILE A 160 0.31 -10.28 12.25
CA ILE A 160 0.59 -10.25 10.82
C ILE A 160 -0.01 -11.50 10.19
N LEU A 161 -1.03 -11.31 9.35
CA LEU A 161 -1.68 -12.41 8.66
C LEU A 161 -0.80 -12.91 7.51
N GLY A 162 -0.23 -12.00 6.76
CA GLY A 162 0.64 -12.36 5.64
C GLY A 162 0.91 -11.17 4.75
N TYR A 163 1.45 -11.46 3.58
CA TYR A 163 1.95 -10.45 2.66
C TYR A 163 1.44 -10.69 1.26
N GLY A 164 1.06 -9.61 0.59
CA GLY A 164 0.81 -9.62 -0.85
C GLY A 164 2.11 -9.29 -1.56
N LEU A 165 2.56 -10.20 -2.41
CA LEU A 165 3.82 -10.05 -3.10
C LEU A 165 3.61 -9.19 -4.35
N VAL A 166 4.38 -8.13 -4.45
CA VAL A 166 4.29 -7.19 -5.56
C VAL A 166 5.49 -7.45 -6.46
N THR A 167 5.21 -7.88 -7.68
CA THR A 167 6.26 -8.19 -8.65
C THR A 167 6.42 -7.00 -9.57
N TYR A 168 7.60 -6.44 -9.54
CA TYR A 168 7.89 -5.20 -10.25
C TYR A 168 8.54 -5.45 -11.60
#